data_2abc57b92c17655b2ee5cae8bf937441
#
_entry.id   2abc57b92c17655b2ee5cae8bf937441
#
_cell.length_a   1.000
_cell.length_b   1.000
_cell.length_c   1.000
_cell.angle_alpha   90.00
_cell.angle_beta   90.00
_cell.angle_gamma   90.00
#
_symmetry.space_group_name_H-M   'P 1'
#
loop_
_entity.id
_entity.type
_entity.pdbx_description
1 polymer ?
#
loop_
_entity_poly.entity_id
_entity_poly.type
_entity_poly.pdbx_seq_one_letter_code
_entity_poly.pdbx_strand_id
1 'polypeptide(L)'
;MGLEKVLNTIKSLKTTEKVFFISILFSSFVPVYLSFYLIPQTLFSMGVGITTLILIIIYFYYFASDESKWLQRETFMLILVFILIFHLPSLYFGSSRVSHSLPLKDNQIIKGDKFFLGWIFPLGQLSLYLDKNNTVGPHTKLGMIINSFLQIFYSLYYIVPYIFIYILCYANCIRETVYRYNNNGNKSKKYDKHWSELFFILSVYTITYSLVLTINTIIPASSPRLYIQNKYNHQLNLYGISKFFNKICKDNGSANSFPSGHVAETLSIAIALFGMKRYINGTIALIISFLITSATLVLRYHYFCDVLCGILISIFAFIIPYYIAFKKERFEFEKNDNLNINDDDLEKIPYMPALNGEDTEEDD
;
A
#
# COMPACT_ATOMS: atom_id res chain seq x y z
N MET A 1 -4.70 -5.18 38.30
CA MET A 1 -4.93 -3.87 37.62
C MET A 1 -4.51 -3.81 36.16
N GLY A 2 -3.65 -4.69 35.64
CA GLY A 2 -3.13 -4.60 34.28
C GLY A 2 -4.12 -5.02 33.18
N LEU A 3 -4.63 -6.25 33.22
CA LEU A 3 -5.37 -6.84 32.11
C LEU A 3 -6.76 -6.21 31.90
N GLU A 4 -7.46 -5.92 32.98
CA GLU A 4 -8.80 -5.30 32.93
C GLU A 4 -8.72 -3.88 32.33
N LYS A 5 -7.69 -3.11 32.70
CA LYS A 5 -7.43 -1.79 32.13
C LYS A 5 -7.19 -1.89 30.61
N VAL A 6 -6.36 -2.82 30.17
CA VAL A 6 -6.08 -3.06 28.73
C VAL A 6 -7.36 -3.44 27.98
N LEU A 7 -8.15 -4.36 28.52
CA LEU A 7 -9.43 -4.80 27.90
C LEU A 7 -10.43 -3.65 27.77
N ASN A 8 -10.56 -2.80 28.79
CA ASN A 8 -11.45 -1.65 28.76
C ASN A 8 -10.97 -0.61 27.73
N THR A 9 -9.66 -0.40 27.64
CA THR A 9 -9.07 0.45 26.61
C THR A 9 -9.34 -0.08 25.20
N ILE A 10 -9.12 -1.38 24.95
CA ILE A 10 -9.44 -1.99 23.64
C ILE A 10 -10.91 -1.81 23.29
N LYS A 11 -11.82 -1.93 24.27
CA LYS A 11 -13.26 -1.71 24.05
C LYS A 11 -13.57 -0.27 23.62
N SER A 12 -12.87 0.72 24.18
CA SER A 12 -13.10 2.15 23.89
C SER A 12 -12.53 2.64 22.56
N LEU A 13 -11.61 1.89 21.92
CA LEU A 13 -11.06 2.26 20.62
C LEU A 13 -12.12 2.30 19.52
N LYS A 14 -11.93 3.16 18.52
CA LYS A 14 -12.70 3.13 17.28
C LYS A 14 -12.47 1.83 16.52
N THR A 15 -13.43 1.45 15.70
CA THR A 15 -13.37 0.17 14.97
C THR A 15 -12.21 0.15 13.97
N THR A 16 -11.92 1.26 13.29
CA THR A 16 -10.76 1.39 12.40
C THR A 16 -9.44 1.22 13.13
N GLU A 17 -9.32 1.80 14.32
CA GLU A 17 -8.15 1.66 15.19
C GLU A 17 -7.95 0.21 15.64
N LYS A 18 -9.03 -0.49 16.01
CA LYS A 18 -8.99 -1.93 16.35
C LYS A 18 -8.50 -2.77 15.17
N VAL A 19 -9.05 -2.55 13.98
CA VAL A 19 -8.66 -3.28 12.77
C VAL A 19 -7.20 -3.00 12.43
N PHE A 20 -6.73 -1.78 12.59
CA PHE A 20 -5.33 -1.42 12.40
C PHE A 20 -4.40 -2.20 13.35
N PHE A 21 -4.68 -2.21 14.65
CA PHE A 21 -3.86 -2.98 15.59
C PHE A 21 -3.88 -4.49 15.30
N ILE A 22 -5.04 -5.05 14.93
CA ILE A 22 -5.14 -6.46 14.53
C ILE A 22 -4.28 -6.73 13.30
N SER A 23 -4.28 -5.85 12.31
CA SER A 23 -3.46 -6.00 11.09
C SER A 23 -1.96 -5.98 11.40
N ILE A 24 -1.51 -5.12 12.31
CA ILE A 24 -0.11 -5.09 12.76
C ILE A 24 0.25 -6.35 13.53
N LEU A 25 -0.61 -6.80 14.44
CA LEU A 25 -0.39 -8.05 15.17
C LEU A 25 -0.24 -9.21 14.18
N PHE A 26 -1.15 -9.31 13.21
CA PHE A 26 -1.06 -10.33 12.16
C PHE A 26 0.27 -10.25 11.40
N SER A 27 0.68 -9.05 10.96
CA SER A 27 1.95 -8.85 10.24
C SER A 27 3.17 -9.19 11.09
N SER A 28 3.11 -9.02 12.39
CA SER A 28 4.21 -9.32 13.31
C SER A 28 4.29 -10.82 13.66
N PHE A 29 3.16 -11.51 13.71
CA PHE A 29 3.12 -12.95 14.01
C PHE A 29 3.61 -13.81 12.85
N VAL A 30 3.32 -13.43 11.60
CA VAL A 30 3.71 -14.20 10.42
C VAL A 30 5.21 -14.45 10.35
N PRO A 31 6.10 -13.44 10.44
CA PRO A 31 7.53 -13.66 10.42
C PRO A 31 8.05 -14.42 11.64
N VAL A 32 7.47 -14.17 12.82
CA VAL A 32 7.83 -14.91 14.04
C VAL A 32 7.54 -16.40 13.86
N TYR A 33 6.33 -16.74 13.40
CA TYR A 33 5.94 -18.12 13.12
C TYR A 33 6.86 -18.80 12.10
N LEU A 34 7.13 -18.11 10.98
CA LEU A 34 8.02 -18.62 9.93
C LEU A 34 9.46 -18.79 10.42
N SER A 35 9.92 -17.92 11.34
CA SER A 35 11.27 -17.97 11.91
C SER A 35 11.47 -19.17 12.82
N PHE A 36 10.46 -19.61 13.55
CA PHE A 36 10.53 -20.81 14.36
C PHE A 36 10.70 -22.09 13.54
N TYR A 37 10.14 -22.13 12.33
CA TYR A 37 10.18 -23.32 11.48
C TYR A 37 11.43 -23.40 10.58
N LEU A 38 12.07 -22.27 10.29
CA LEU A 38 12.92 -22.19 9.10
C LEU A 38 14.34 -21.64 9.31
N ILE A 39 14.86 -21.32 10.53
CA ILE A 39 16.31 -21.06 10.68
C ILE A 39 16.73 -19.67 11.28
N PRO A 40 17.95 -19.57 11.86
CA PRO A 40 18.55 -18.38 12.49
C PRO A 40 18.67 -17.13 11.62
N GLN A 41 18.51 -17.28 10.29
CA GLN A 41 18.67 -16.16 9.32
C GLN A 41 17.54 -15.12 9.36
N THR A 42 16.47 -15.41 10.10
CA THR A 42 15.31 -14.50 10.24
C THR A 42 15.32 -13.70 11.54
N LEU A 43 16.37 -13.80 12.35
CA LEU A 43 16.49 -13.13 13.66
C LEU A 43 16.24 -11.63 13.60
N PHE A 44 16.68 -10.95 12.52
CA PHE A 44 16.41 -9.52 12.34
C PHE A 44 14.93 -9.22 12.19
N SER A 45 14.22 -9.94 11.31
CA SER A 45 12.77 -9.76 11.10
C SER A 45 11.96 -10.14 12.34
N MET A 46 12.40 -11.18 13.06
CA MET A 46 11.84 -11.57 14.34
C MET A 46 12.03 -10.47 15.39
N GLY A 47 13.24 -9.88 15.49
CA GLY A 47 13.53 -8.77 16.38
C GLY A 47 12.65 -7.56 16.12
N VAL A 48 12.46 -7.18 14.85
CA VAL A 48 11.58 -6.07 14.46
C VAL A 48 10.11 -6.39 14.82
N GLY A 49 9.65 -7.62 14.57
CA GLY A 49 8.30 -8.06 14.94
C GLY A 49 8.06 -7.98 16.46
N ILE A 50 8.98 -8.49 17.28
CA ILE A 50 8.92 -8.43 18.74
C ILE A 50 8.93 -6.98 19.22
N THR A 51 9.80 -6.14 18.64
CA THR A 51 9.85 -4.71 19.00
C THR A 51 8.53 -4.02 18.72
N THR A 52 7.90 -4.30 17.59
CA THR A 52 6.59 -3.75 17.25
C THR A 52 5.52 -4.21 18.25
N LEU A 53 5.51 -5.48 18.64
CA LEU A 53 4.60 -6.00 19.66
C LEU A 53 4.80 -5.32 21.01
N ILE A 54 6.05 -5.12 21.44
CA ILE A 54 6.38 -4.40 22.67
C ILE A 54 5.85 -2.96 22.61
N LEU A 55 6.04 -2.26 21.50
CA LEU A 55 5.53 -0.90 21.32
C LEU A 55 4.00 -0.85 21.39
N ILE A 56 3.30 -1.81 20.82
CA ILE A 56 1.83 -1.92 20.92
C ILE A 56 1.41 -2.13 22.40
N ILE A 57 2.09 -3.00 23.13
CA ILE A 57 1.82 -3.23 24.56
C ILE A 57 2.04 -1.95 25.36
N ILE A 58 3.14 -1.23 25.11
CA ILE A 58 3.44 0.07 25.74
C ILE A 58 2.32 1.07 25.45
N TYR A 59 1.86 1.17 24.19
CA TYR A 59 0.76 2.03 23.82
C TYR A 59 -0.50 1.76 24.66
N PHE A 60 -0.93 0.50 24.72
CA PHE A 60 -2.15 0.15 25.47
C PHE A 60 -1.99 0.35 26.97
N TYR A 61 -0.83 0.08 27.52
CA TYR A 61 -0.61 0.18 28.96
C TYR A 61 -0.51 1.62 29.46
N TYR A 62 0.23 2.47 28.74
CA TYR A 62 0.58 3.81 29.24
C TYR A 62 -0.25 4.93 28.65
N PHE A 63 -0.69 4.83 27.39
CA PHE A 63 -1.24 5.98 26.67
C PHE A 63 -2.72 5.87 26.32
N ALA A 64 -3.20 4.70 25.97
CA ALA A 64 -4.53 4.57 25.38
C ALA A 64 -5.69 4.83 26.34
N SER A 65 -5.49 4.67 27.66
CA SER A 65 -6.55 4.75 28.68
C SER A 65 -6.64 6.09 29.40
N ASP A 66 -5.76 7.04 29.14
CA ASP A 66 -5.66 8.29 29.87
C ASP A 66 -5.83 9.49 28.91
N GLU A 67 -7.02 10.11 28.92
CA GLU A 67 -7.30 11.26 28.07
C GLU A 67 -6.43 12.48 28.41
N SER A 68 -5.93 12.61 29.63
CA SER A 68 -5.02 13.69 29.99
C SER A 68 -3.68 13.60 29.25
N LYS A 69 -3.33 12.42 28.77
CA LYS A 69 -2.10 12.12 28.00
C LYS A 69 -2.32 12.10 26.48
N TRP A 70 -3.32 12.82 26.01
CA TRP A 70 -3.67 12.78 24.58
C TRP A 70 -2.49 13.16 23.67
N LEU A 71 -1.66 14.12 24.04
CA LEU A 71 -0.52 14.54 23.22
C LEU A 71 0.53 13.43 23.12
N GLN A 72 0.85 12.78 24.25
CA GLN A 72 1.79 11.65 24.25
C GLN A 72 1.22 10.47 23.45
N ARG A 73 -0.08 10.22 23.53
CA ARG A 73 -0.77 9.18 22.77
C ARG A 73 -0.68 9.43 21.26
N GLU A 74 -1.02 10.62 20.79
CA GLU A 74 -0.95 10.98 19.38
C GLU A 74 0.48 10.97 18.86
N THR A 75 1.42 11.55 19.61
CA THR A 75 2.84 11.52 19.25
C THR A 75 3.36 10.09 19.16
N PHE A 76 3.00 9.22 20.11
CA PHE A 76 3.39 7.83 20.10
C PHE A 76 2.81 7.10 18.87
N MET A 77 1.54 7.34 18.54
CA MET A 77 0.91 6.76 17.34
C MET A 77 1.58 7.22 16.05
N LEU A 78 1.95 8.48 15.94
CA LEU A 78 2.69 8.99 14.78
C LEU A 78 4.07 8.31 14.67
N ILE A 79 4.77 8.13 15.80
CA ILE A 79 6.05 7.40 15.82
C ILE A 79 5.85 5.93 15.43
N LEU A 80 4.82 5.28 15.97
CA LEU A 80 4.49 3.88 15.63
C LEU A 80 4.22 3.71 14.13
N VAL A 81 3.43 4.60 13.55
CA VAL A 81 3.16 4.62 12.11
C VAL A 81 4.46 4.81 11.31
N PHE A 82 5.33 5.71 11.76
CA PHE A 82 6.64 5.91 11.12
C PHE A 82 7.51 4.65 11.19
N ILE A 83 7.55 3.96 12.33
CA ILE A 83 8.28 2.71 12.52
C ILE A 83 7.73 1.60 11.60
N LEU A 84 6.42 1.53 11.39
CA LEU A 84 5.79 0.55 10.50
C LEU A 84 6.31 0.63 9.07
N ILE A 85 6.68 1.81 8.58
CA ILE A 85 7.25 2.01 7.26
C ILE A 85 8.58 1.26 7.12
N PHE A 86 9.36 1.15 8.18
CA PHE A 86 10.60 0.37 8.19
C PHE A 86 10.36 -1.10 8.55
N HIS A 87 9.30 -1.39 9.31
CA HIS A 87 8.93 -2.75 9.69
C HIS A 87 8.59 -3.60 8.48
N LEU A 88 7.73 -3.11 7.58
CA LEU A 88 7.26 -3.88 6.43
C LEU A 88 8.40 -4.33 5.49
N PRO A 89 9.34 -3.46 5.05
CA PRO A 89 10.49 -3.92 4.29
C PRO A 89 11.37 -4.95 5.02
N SER A 90 11.49 -4.86 6.34
CA SER A 90 12.27 -5.84 7.11
C SER A 90 11.65 -7.25 7.05
N LEU A 91 10.32 -7.33 7.01
CA LEU A 91 9.60 -8.59 6.82
C LEU A 91 9.88 -9.20 5.44
N TYR A 92 9.98 -8.37 4.40
CA TYR A 92 10.34 -8.82 3.07
C TYR A 92 11.70 -9.49 3.04
N PHE A 93 12.72 -8.91 3.66
CA PHE A 93 14.05 -9.53 3.72
C PHE A 93 14.04 -10.87 4.43
N GLY A 94 13.26 -11.01 5.51
CA GLY A 94 13.09 -12.28 6.21
C GLY A 94 12.39 -13.34 5.34
N SER A 95 11.26 -13.01 4.75
CA SER A 95 10.49 -13.87 3.85
C SER A 95 11.32 -14.32 2.64
N SER A 96 12.04 -13.39 2.01
CA SER A 96 12.90 -13.66 0.87
C SER A 96 13.95 -14.74 1.17
N ARG A 97 14.62 -14.64 2.32
CA ARG A 97 15.63 -15.64 2.71
C ARG A 97 15.03 -17.03 2.89
N VAL A 98 13.84 -17.12 3.47
CA VAL A 98 13.12 -18.39 3.64
C VAL A 98 12.73 -18.96 2.28
N SER A 99 12.15 -18.15 1.40
CA SER A 99 11.72 -18.59 0.06
C SER A 99 12.87 -19.16 -0.76
N HIS A 100 14.09 -18.61 -0.62
CA HIS A 100 15.28 -19.11 -1.31
C HIS A 100 15.72 -20.51 -0.87
N SER A 101 15.35 -20.94 0.33
CA SER A 101 15.69 -22.28 0.86
C SER A 101 14.71 -23.36 0.43
N LEU A 102 13.58 -23.01 -0.17
CA LEU A 102 12.50 -23.91 -0.54
C LEU A 102 12.52 -24.25 -2.04
N PRO A 103 11.95 -25.42 -2.45
CA PRO A 103 11.87 -25.78 -3.85
C PRO A 103 10.92 -24.87 -4.62
N LEU A 104 11.38 -24.30 -5.73
CA LEU A 104 10.63 -23.40 -6.57
C LEU A 104 9.40 -24.07 -7.21
N LYS A 105 8.30 -23.33 -7.31
CA LYS A 105 7.01 -23.75 -7.86
C LYS A 105 6.70 -23.20 -9.25
N ASP A 106 7.70 -22.66 -9.95
CA ASP A 106 7.55 -22.01 -11.27
C ASP A 106 6.80 -22.86 -12.30
N ASN A 107 7.04 -24.17 -12.31
CA ASN A 107 6.34 -25.07 -13.24
C ASN A 107 4.81 -25.05 -13.06
N GLN A 108 4.33 -24.95 -11.80
CA GLN A 108 2.89 -24.85 -11.52
C GLN A 108 2.34 -23.51 -11.99
N ILE A 109 3.07 -22.41 -11.77
CA ILE A 109 2.67 -21.07 -12.20
C ILE A 109 2.63 -20.97 -13.72
N ILE A 110 3.62 -21.51 -14.43
CA ILE A 110 3.64 -21.58 -15.90
C ILE A 110 2.47 -22.42 -16.44
N LYS A 111 2.07 -23.48 -15.76
CA LYS A 111 0.86 -24.24 -16.14
C LYS A 111 -0.40 -23.35 -16.00
N GLY A 112 -0.49 -22.56 -14.92
CA GLY A 112 -1.56 -21.57 -14.76
C GLY A 112 -1.56 -20.51 -15.87
N ASP A 113 -0.42 -19.92 -16.17
CA ASP A 113 -0.30 -18.95 -17.25
C ASP A 113 -0.72 -19.53 -18.61
N LYS A 114 -0.31 -20.76 -18.89
CA LYS A 114 -0.75 -21.47 -20.11
C LYS A 114 -2.27 -21.68 -20.14
N PHE A 115 -2.87 -21.98 -19.01
CA PHE A 115 -4.31 -22.15 -18.91
C PHE A 115 -5.05 -20.85 -19.22
N PHE A 116 -4.62 -19.72 -18.66
CA PHE A 116 -5.28 -18.43 -18.87
C PHE A 116 -4.95 -17.76 -20.20
N LEU A 117 -3.69 -17.77 -20.62
CA LEU A 117 -3.20 -16.98 -21.75
C LEU A 117 -2.48 -17.79 -22.82
N GLY A 118 -2.37 -19.13 -22.69
CA GLY A 118 -1.61 -19.97 -23.60
C GLY A 118 -2.17 -20.02 -25.03
N TRP A 119 -3.43 -19.65 -25.21
CA TRP A 119 -4.10 -19.52 -26.50
C TRP A 119 -3.76 -18.21 -27.23
N ILE A 120 -3.22 -17.20 -26.51
CA ILE A 120 -2.79 -15.91 -27.10
C ILE A 120 -1.27 -15.82 -27.17
N PHE A 121 -0.59 -16.21 -26.09
CA PHE A 121 0.85 -16.00 -25.93
C PHE A 121 1.62 -17.30 -25.74
N PRO A 122 2.85 -17.42 -26.28
CA PRO A 122 3.72 -18.59 -26.04
C PRO A 122 3.91 -18.82 -24.54
N LEU A 123 3.64 -20.03 -24.06
CA LEU A 123 3.66 -20.39 -22.63
C LEU A 123 2.76 -19.51 -21.73
N GLY A 124 1.80 -18.76 -22.27
CA GLY A 124 1.03 -17.78 -21.54
C GLY A 124 1.80 -16.49 -21.20
N GLN A 125 2.97 -16.27 -21.81
CA GLN A 125 3.87 -15.17 -21.47
C GLN A 125 3.84 -14.06 -22.53
N LEU A 126 3.29 -12.91 -22.17
CA LEU A 126 3.34 -11.70 -23.00
C LEU A 126 4.78 -11.33 -23.36
N SER A 127 5.71 -11.44 -22.42
CA SER A 127 7.11 -11.11 -22.62
C SER A 127 7.82 -12.00 -23.65
N LEU A 128 7.44 -13.27 -23.80
CA LEU A 128 7.95 -14.15 -24.86
C LEU A 128 7.38 -13.79 -26.23
N TYR A 129 6.11 -13.35 -26.28
CA TYR A 129 5.52 -12.84 -27.51
C TYR A 129 6.23 -11.56 -27.97
N LEU A 130 6.45 -10.60 -27.05
CA LEU A 130 7.14 -9.35 -27.34
C LEU A 130 8.61 -9.57 -27.72
N ASP A 131 9.28 -10.57 -27.17
CA ASP A 131 10.67 -10.91 -27.49
C ASP A 131 10.90 -11.17 -28.99
N LYS A 132 9.89 -11.77 -29.64
CA LYS A 132 9.91 -12.12 -31.08
C LYS A 132 9.37 -11.00 -31.98
N ASN A 133 8.84 -9.91 -31.41
CA ASN A 133 8.20 -8.85 -32.19
C ASN A 133 9.24 -7.90 -32.78
N ASN A 134 9.18 -7.68 -34.09
CA ASN A 134 10.15 -6.85 -34.82
C ASN A 134 9.88 -5.34 -34.68
N THR A 135 8.75 -4.92 -34.10
CA THR A 135 8.40 -3.50 -33.96
C THR A 135 8.65 -3.01 -32.53
N VAL A 136 8.14 -3.75 -31.54
CA VAL A 136 8.18 -3.36 -30.10
C VAL A 136 9.04 -4.31 -29.25
N GLY A 137 9.73 -5.25 -29.87
CA GLY A 137 10.61 -6.20 -29.17
C GLY A 137 11.78 -5.51 -28.49
N PRO A 138 12.40 -6.14 -27.46
CA PRO A 138 13.46 -5.52 -26.65
C PRO A 138 14.73 -5.18 -27.42
N HIS A 139 14.89 -5.71 -28.65
CA HIS A 139 16.00 -5.44 -29.56
C HIS A 139 15.74 -4.23 -30.47
N THR A 140 14.53 -3.70 -30.54
CA THR A 140 14.16 -2.55 -31.39
C THR A 140 14.33 -1.24 -30.61
N LYS A 141 14.52 -0.11 -31.34
CA LYS A 141 14.61 1.22 -30.71
C LYS A 141 13.35 1.57 -29.92
N LEU A 142 12.17 1.31 -30.48
CA LEU A 142 10.88 1.57 -29.81
C LEU A 142 10.73 0.69 -28.57
N GLY A 143 11.05 -0.60 -28.67
CA GLY A 143 11.00 -1.51 -27.53
C GLY A 143 11.97 -1.09 -26.40
N MET A 144 13.17 -0.61 -26.73
CA MET A 144 14.11 -0.09 -25.73
C MET A 144 13.57 1.16 -25.02
N ILE A 145 12.89 2.06 -25.71
CA ILE A 145 12.25 3.24 -25.12
C ILE A 145 11.12 2.80 -24.17
N ILE A 146 10.22 1.92 -24.65
CA ILE A 146 9.12 1.39 -23.84
C ILE A 146 9.64 0.67 -22.59
N ASN A 147 10.63 -0.20 -22.75
CA ASN A 147 11.22 -0.93 -21.63
C ASN A 147 11.88 0.01 -20.61
N SER A 148 12.57 1.06 -21.10
CA SER A 148 13.20 2.06 -20.23
C SER A 148 12.18 2.87 -19.43
N PHE A 149 11.08 3.27 -20.06
CA PHE A 149 9.98 3.95 -19.43
C PHE A 149 9.31 3.05 -18.36
N LEU A 150 8.98 1.84 -18.72
CA LEU A 150 8.36 0.88 -17.79
C LEU A 150 9.29 0.52 -16.62
N GLN A 151 10.61 0.44 -16.84
CA GLN A 151 11.57 0.18 -15.77
C GLN A 151 11.58 1.29 -14.71
N ILE A 152 11.39 2.54 -15.11
CA ILE A 152 11.26 3.65 -14.15
C ILE A 152 10.02 3.43 -13.28
N PHE A 153 8.86 3.14 -13.88
CA PHE A 153 7.64 2.87 -13.11
C PHE A 153 7.76 1.65 -12.20
N TYR A 154 8.37 0.57 -12.69
CA TYR A 154 8.65 -0.59 -11.85
C TYR A 154 9.44 -0.19 -10.60
N SER A 155 10.44 0.67 -10.76
CA SER A 155 11.28 1.11 -9.63
C SER A 155 10.58 2.10 -8.68
N LEU A 156 9.60 2.86 -9.18
CA LEU A 156 8.78 3.76 -8.36
C LEU A 156 7.90 3.01 -7.35
N TYR A 157 7.65 1.72 -7.55
CA TYR A 157 6.94 0.89 -6.59
C TYR A 157 7.45 1.04 -5.15
N TYR A 158 8.77 1.11 -4.96
CA TYR A 158 9.38 1.23 -3.63
C TYR A 158 9.05 2.54 -2.90
N ILE A 159 8.52 3.54 -3.60
CA ILE A 159 8.28 4.87 -3.05
C ILE A 159 6.80 5.24 -3.09
N VAL A 160 6.08 4.84 -4.12
CA VAL A 160 4.70 5.27 -4.41
C VAL A 160 3.70 5.00 -3.26
N PRO A 161 3.63 3.80 -2.67
CA PRO A 161 2.70 3.57 -1.56
C PRO A 161 2.95 4.53 -0.39
N TYR A 162 4.21 4.76 -0.06
CA TYR A 162 4.59 5.65 1.05
C TYR A 162 4.25 7.10 0.78
N ILE A 163 4.43 7.59 -0.46
CA ILE A 163 4.04 8.95 -0.85
C ILE A 163 2.54 9.15 -0.59
N PHE A 164 1.68 8.23 -1.04
CA PHE A 164 0.24 8.35 -0.84
C PHE A 164 -0.15 8.28 0.64
N ILE A 165 0.39 7.35 1.39
CA ILE A 165 0.11 7.22 2.84
C ILE A 165 0.59 8.47 3.58
N TYR A 166 1.83 8.94 3.30
CA TYR A 166 2.43 10.07 4.00
C TYR A 166 1.73 11.39 3.69
N ILE A 167 1.62 11.74 2.41
CA ILE A 167 1.13 13.07 2.01
C ILE A 167 -0.36 13.20 2.29
N LEU A 168 -1.15 12.15 2.02
CA LEU A 168 -2.60 12.26 2.09
C LEU A 168 -3.19 11.98 3.46
N CYS A 169 -2.56 11.15 4.27
CA CYS A 169 -3.12 10.72 5.54
C CYS A 169 -2.25 11.13 6.74
N TYR A 170 -0.98 10.76 6.77
CA TYR A 170 -0.10 11.02 7.89
C TYR A 170 0.14 12.51 8.14
N ALA A 171 0.41 13.29 7.09
CA ALA A 171 0.60 14.73 7.22
C ALA A 171 -0.67 15.44 7.74
N ASN A 172 -1.86 14.94 7.40
CA ASN A 172 -3.10 15.47 7.96
C ASN A 172 -3.22 15.18 9.45
N CYS A 173 -2.85 13.98 9.91
CA CYS A 173 -2.86 13.65 11.33
C CYS A 173 -1.86 14.50 12.12
N ILE A 174 -0.65 14.75 11.59
CA ILE A 174 0.29 15.70 12.20
C ILE A 174 -0.34 17.08 12.36
N ARG A 175 -0.97 17.58 11.29
CA ARG A 175 -1.65 18.89 11.31
C ARG A 175 -2.75 18.93 12.38
N GLU A 176 -3.54 17.87 12.51
CA GLU A 176 -4.59 17.77 13.54
C GLU A 176 -4.01 17.75 14.95
N THR A 177 -2.91 17.03 15.18
CA THR A 177 -2.23 17.03 16.48
C THR A 177 -1.69 18.41 16.84
N VAL A 178 -1.07 19.10 15.89
CA VAL A 178 -0.59 20.49 16.09
C VAL A 178 -1.76 21.47 16.34
N TYR A 179 -2.85 21.33 15.57
CA TYR A 179 -4.05 22.14 15.77
C TYR A 179 -4.59 21.94 17.20
N ARG A 180 -4.72 20.70 17.65
CA ARG A 180 -5.20 20.36 18.98
C ARG A 180 -4.29 20.90 20.08
N TYR A 181 -2.98 20.85 19.86
CA TYR A 181 -2.00 21.44 20.79
C TYR A 181 -2.20 22.94 20.95
N ASN A 182 -2.34 23.68 19.86
CA ASN A 182 -2.53 25.12 19.86
C ASN A 182 -3.90 25.56 20.40
N ASN A 183 -4.90 24.67 20.44
CA ASN A 183 -6.25 24.94 20.93
C ASN A 183 -6.56 24.25 22.27
N ASN A 184 -5.58 24.14 23.14
CA ASN A 184 -5.71 23.63 24.53
C ASN A 184 -6.40 22.25 24.60
N GLY A 185 -6.11 21.37 23.67
CA GLY A 185 -6.63 20.01 23.65
C GLY A 185 -7.96 19.84 22.89
N ASN A 186 -8.53 20.92 22.35
CA ASN A 186 -9.76 20.85 21.56
C ASN A 186 -9.49 20.25 20.17
N LYS A 187 -10.32 19.27 19.77
CA LYS A 187 -10.23 18.62 18.46
C LYS A 187 -10.85 19.50 17.38
N SER A 188 -10.27 19.49 16.17
CA SER A 188 -10.93 20.02 15.00
C SER A 188 -12.15 19.18 14.57
N LYS A 189 -13.06 19.73 13.77
CA LYS A 189 -14.18 18.96 13.16
C LYS A 189 -13.69 17.78 12.31
N LYS A 190 -12.47 17.86 11.74
CA LYS A 190 -11.90 16.83 10.85
C LYS A 190 -10.98 15.83 11.56
N TYR A 191 -10.68 16.03 12.83
CA TYR A 191 -9.74 15.22 13.60
C TYR A 191 -10.03 13.71 13.48
N ASP A 192 -11.22 13.31 13.84
CA ASP A 192 -11.60 11.90 13.87
C ASP A 192 -11.60 11.26 12.48
N LYS A 193 -11.96 12.01 11.45
CA LYS A 193 -11.94 11.58 10.04
C LYS A 193 -10.51 11.31 9.57
N HIS A 194 -9.57 12.22 9.83
CA HIS A 194 -8.18 12.07 9.37
C HIS A 194 -7.49 10.87 10.03
N TRP A 195 -7.71 10.65 11.33
CA TRP A 195 -7.17 9.48 12.02
C TRP A 195 -7.82 8.18 11.51
N SER A 196 -9.12 8.15 11.28
CA SER A 196 -9.81 6.99 10.71
C SER A 196 -9.31 6.65 9.31
N GLU A 197 -9.09 7.66 8.44
CA GLU A 197 -8.51 7.48 7.11
C GLU A 197 -7.09 6.90 7.17
N LEU A 198 -6.25 7.39 8.10
CA LEU A 198 -4.90 6.88 8.30
C LEU A 198 -4.91 5.41 8.74
N PHE A 199 -5.70 5.07 9.75
CA PHE A 199 -5.79 3.69 10.22
C PHE A 199 -6.36 2.74 9.17
N PHE A 200 -7.31 3.21 8.39
CA PHE A 200 -7.89 2.43 7.30
C PHE A 200 -6.86 2.10 6.22
N ILE A 201 -6.17 3.11 5.66
CA ILE A 201 -5.20 2.88 4.57
C ILE A 201 -4.01 2.03 5.05
N LEU A 202 -3.56 2.23 6.28
CA LEU A 202 -2.51 1.43 6.89
C LEU A 202 -2.95 -0.02 7.12
N SER A 203 -4.20 -0.25 7.53
CA SER A 203 -4.75 -1.60 7.68
C SER A 203 -4.78 -2.33 6.35
N VAL A 204 -5.28 -1.68 5.29
CA VAL A 204 -5.31 -2.24 3.93
C VAL A 204 -3.90 -2.59 3.47
N TYR A 205 -2.96 -1.65 3.61
CA TYR A 205 -1.58 -1.84 3.17
C TYR A 205 -0.87 -2.96 3.96
N THR A 206 -1.01 -2.98 5.29
CA THR A 206 -0.39 -3.98 6.16
C THR A 206 -0.94 -5.38 5.89
N ILE A 207 -2.25 -5.54 5.70
CA ILE A 207 -2.87 -6.83 5.35
C ILE A 207 -2.37 -7.29 3.98
N THR A 208 -2.36 -6.40 2.98
CA THR A 208 -1.85 -6.70 1.63
C THR A 208 -0.43 -7.23 1.70
N TYR A 209 0.45 -6.48 2.36
CA TYR A 209 1.86 -6.82 2.48
C TYR A 209 2.07 -8.16 3.18
N SER A 210 1.35 -8.39 4.29
CA SER A 210 1.44 -9.64 5.06
C SER A 210 0.96 -10.85 4.28
N LEU A 211 -0.12 -10.72 3.51
CA LEU A 211 -0.63 -11.81 2.65
C LEU A 211 0.35 -12.13 1.52
N VAL A 212 0.89 -11.11 0.86
CA VAL A 212 1.91 -11.29 -0.18
C VAL A 212 3.10 -12.07 0.37
N LEU A 213 3.66 -11.65 1.50
CA LEU A 213 4.82 -12.30 2.09
C LEU A 213 4.53 -13.73 2.56
N THR A 214 3.35 -13.95 3.15
CA THR A 214 2.93 -15.28 3.59
C THR A 214 2.86 -16.25 2.40
N ILE A 215 2.20 -15.83 1.32
CA ILE A 215 2.05 -16.67 0.13
C ILE A 215 3.39 -16.86 -0.58
N ASN A 216 4.22 -15.83 -0.69
CA ASN A 216 5.60 -15.93 -1.22
C ASN A 216 6.42 -17.00 -0.50
N THR A 217 6.24 -17.11 0.81
CA THR A 217 6.96 -18.11 1.61
C THR A 217 6.42 -19.53 1.40
N ILE A 218 5.11 -19.68 1.23
CA ILE A 218 4.45 -20.98 1.04
C ILE A 218 4.64 -21.48 -0.40
N ILE A 219 4.60 -20.57 -1.38
CA ILE A 219 4.69 -20.87 -2.82
C ILE A 219 5.86 -20.06 -3.42
N PRO A 220 7.10 -20.42 -3.11
CA PRO A 220 8.24 -19.70 -3.65
C PRO A 220 8.35 -19.91 -5.16
N ALA A 221 8.51 -18.82 -5.89
CA ALA A 221 8.69 -18.83 -7.33
C ALA A 221 9.72 -17.80 -7.77
N SER A 222 10.47 -18.12 -8.79
CA SER A 222 11.41 -17.23 -9.44
C SER A 222 10.70 -16.37 -10.49
N SER A 223 11.36 -15.31 -10.94
CA SER A 223 10.82 -14.50 -12.03
C SER A 223 11.00 -15.17 -13.40
N PRO A 224 10.14 -14.90 -14.40
CA PRO A 224 10.32 -15.39 -15.76
C PRO A 224 11.70 -15.07 -16.34
N ARG A 225 12.27 -13.92 -16.01
CA ARG A 225 13.59 -13.48 -16.45
C ARG A 225 14.75 -14.37 -15.98
N LEU A 226 14.54 -15.14 -14.92
CA LEU A 226 15.54 -16.06 -14.36
C LEU A 226 15.20 -17.51 -14.73
N TYR A 227 13.98 -17.94 -14.46
CA TYR A 227 13.59 -19.35 -14.60
C TYR A 227 13.48 -19.83 -16.05
N ILE A 228 12.93 -18.98 -16.93
CA ILE A 228 12.82 -19.29 -18.38
C ILE A 228 13.76 -18.45 -19.22
N GLN A 229 14.87 -17.99 -18.67
CA GLN A 229 15.85 -17.13 -19.35
C GLN A 229 16.28 -17.70 -20.72
N ASN A 230 16.46 -18.99 -20.81
CA ASN A 230 16.87 -19.70 -22.04
C ASN A 230 15.80 -19.71 -23.15
N LYS A 231 14.58 -19.29 -22.86
CA LYS A 231 13.48 -19.15 -23.83
C LYS A 231 13.46 -17.82 -24.54
N TYR A 232 14.17 -16.82 -24.02
CA TYR A 232 14.27 -15.50 -24.64
C TYR A 232 15.42 -15.43 -25.62
N ASN A 233 15.15 -14.90 -26.81
CA ASN A 233 16.16 -14.70 -27.87
C ASN A 233 16.98 -13.43 -27.64
N HIS A 234 16.40 -12.44 -26.98
CA HIS A 234 17.02 -11.13 -26.79
C HIS A 234 17.08 -10.72 -25.33
N GLN A 235 18.16 -10.04 -24.96
CA GLN A 235 18.25 -9.40 -23.65
C GLN A 235 17.41 -8.13 -23.60
N LEU A 236 16.97 -7.75 -22.39
CA LEU A 236 16.27 -6.48 -22.17
C LEU A 236 17.29 -5.34 -22.32
N ASN A 237 17.18 -4.59 -23.38
CA ASN A 237 17.98 -3.39 -23.60
C ASN A 237 17.24 -2.16 -23.05
N LEU A 238 17.98 -1.30 -22.35
CA LEU A 238 17.46 -0.13 -21.65
C LEU A 238 18.35 1.08 -21.89
N TYR A 239 17.81 2.28 -21.75
CA TYR A 239 18.55 3.54 -21.85
C TYR A 239 18.79 4.22 -20.48
N GLY A 240 19.88 4.95 -20.37
CA GLY A 240 20.14 5.90 -19.28
C GLY A 240 19.97 5.30 -17.88
N ILE A 241 19.29 6.03 -17.01
CA ILE A 241 19.08 5.70 -15.60
C ILE A 241 18.30 4.38 -15.38
N SER A 242 17.50 3.96 -16.36
CA SER A 242 16.77 2.71 -16.27
C SER A 242 17.68 1.47 -16.23
N LYS A 243 18.89 1.56 -16.80
CA LYS A 243 19.93 0.52 -16.66
C LYS A 243 20.36 0.33 -15.20
N PHE A 244 20.54 1.43 -14.50
CA PHE A 244 20.92 1.41 -13.08
C PHE A 244 19.81 0.76 -12.23
N PHE A 245 18.56 1.17 -12.41
CA PHE A 245 17.43 0.55 -11.72
C PHE A 245 17.28 -0.93 -12.04
N ASN A 246 17.45 -1.31 -13.31
CA ASN A 246 17.39 -2.72 -13.70
C ASN A 246 18.49 -3.56 -13.03
N LYS A 247 19.70 -3.00 -12.83
CA LYS A 247 20.79 -3.69 -12.13
C LYS A 247 20.39 -3.96 -10.67
N ILE A 248 19.87 -2.93 -9.95
CA ILE A 248 19.40 -3.08 -8.56
C ILE A 248 18.32 -4.16 -8.46
N CYS A 249 17.31 -4.11 -9.35
CA CYS A 249 16.19 -5.05 -9.33
C CYS A 249 16.61 -6.47 -9.76
N LYS A 250 17.65 -6.62 -10.58
CA LYS A 250 18.12 -7.93 -11.03
C LYS A 250 18.71 -8.75 -9.88
N ASP A 251 19.41 -8.10 -8.99
CA ASP A 251 20.16 -8.79 -7.93
C ASP A 251 19.24 -9.26 -6.77
N ASN A 252 18.00 -8.72 -6.69
CA ASN A 252 17.09 -8.98 -5.57
C ASN A 252 16.00 -10.05 -5.83
N GLY A 253 15.93 -10.70 -7.02
CA GLY A 253 14.70 -11.32 -7.48
C GLY A 253 14.66 -12.84 -7.66
N SER A 254 15.31 -13.67 -6.82
CA SER A 254 15.44 -15.08 -7.16
C SER A 254 14.35 -16.04 -6.67
N ALA A 255 13.46 -15.69 -5.73
CA ALA A 255 12.44 -16.62 -5.23
C ALA A 255 11.12 -15.98 -4.74
N ASN A 256 10.87 -14.72 -5.02
CA ASN A 256 9.72 -13.96 -4.50
C ASN A 256 8.82 -13.41 -5.62
N SER A 257 8.65 -14.15 -6.71
CA SER A 257 7.80 -13.69 -7.80
C SER A 257 6.31 -13.86 -7.48
N PHE A 258 5.90 -14.97 -6.88
CA PHE A 258 4.48 -15.26 -6.64
C PHE A 258 4.08 -15.03 -5.19
N PRO A 259 3.01 -14.29 -4.92
CA PRO A 259 2.26 -13.40 -5.82
C PRO A 259 3.00 -12.09 -6.06
N SER A 260 2.55 -11.29 -7.05
CA SER A 260 3.16 -9.98 -7.30
C SER A 260 2.82 -8.96 -6.21
N GLY A 261 3.82 -8.67 -5.36
CA GLY A 261 3.72 -7.59 -4.36
C GLY A 261 3.57 -6.22 -5.01
N HIS A 262 4.27 -5.98 -6.14
CA HIS A 262 4.18 -4.73 -6.90
C HIS A 262 2.75 -4.38 -7.30
N VAL A 263 2.00 -5.38 -7.78
CA VAL A 263 0.60 -5.22 -8.16
C VAL A 263 -0.29 -5.10 -6.94
N ALA A 264 -0.14 -6.01 -5.98
CA ALA A 264 -1.00 -6.06 -4.81
C ALA A 264 -0.97 -4.76 -4.01
N GLU A 265 0.22 -4.27 -3.70
CA GLU A 265 0.39 -3.10 -2.85
C GLU A 265 -0.01 -1.79 -3.53
N THR A 266 0.36 -1.59 -4.80
CA THR A 266 -0.02 -0.35 -5.50
C THR A 266 -1.51 -0.28 -5.81
N LEU A 267 -2.12 -1.42 -6.18
CA LEU A 267 -3.56 -1.49 -6.43
C LEU A 267 -4.37 -1.35 -5.14
N SER A 268 -3.91 -1.93 -4.02
CA SER A 268 -4.60 -1.80 -2.73
C SER A 268 -4.68 -0.34 -2.26
N ILE A 269 -3.62 0.45 -2.47
CA ILE A 269 -3.63 1.90 -2.19
C ILE A 269 -4.65 2.62 -3.09
N ALA A 270 -4.66 2.32 -4.39
CA ALA A 270 -5.62 2.94 -5.30
C ALA A 270 -7.07 2.65 -4.87
N ILE A 271 -7.39 1.40 -4.57
CA ILE A 271 -8.73 0.98 -4.11
C ILE A 271 -9.07 1.63 -2.76
N ALA A 272 -8.13 1.72 -1.83
CA ALA A 272 -8.34 2.38 -0.54
C ALA A 272 -8.66 3.87 -0.71
N LEU A 273 -7.97 4.58 -1.61
CA LEU A 273 -8.24 5.98 -1.93
C LEU A 273 -9.65 6.18 -2.53
N PHE A 274 -10.11 5.28 -3.40
CA PHE A 274 -11.50 5.28 -3.86
C PHE A 274 -12.48 5.03 -2.71
N GLY A 275 -12.17 4.09 -1.81
CA GLY A 275 -12.97 3.84 -0.61
C GLY A 275 -13.11 5.06 0.29
N MET A 276 -12.07 5.92 0.35
CA MET A 276 -12.09 7.21 1.06
C MET A 276 -12.75 8.36 0.27
N LYS A 277 -13.33 8.10 -0.91
CA LYS A 277 -13.86 9.12 -1.86
C LYS A 277 -12.80 10.13 -2.35
N ARG A 278 -11.53 9.79 -2.29
CA ARG A 278 -10.43 10.62 -2.82
C ARG A 278 -10.19 10.27 -4.30
N TYR A 279 -11.21 10.54 -5.14
CA TYR A 279 -11.29 10.03 -6.52
C TYR A 279 -10.09 10.44 -7.39
N ILE A 280 -9.66 11.70 -7.34
CA ILE A 280 -8.51 12.19 -8.13
C ILE A 280 -7.24 11.42 -7.74
N ASN A 281 -6.95 11.33 -6.45
CA ASN A 281 -5.76 10.61 -5.97
C ASN A 281 -5.87 9.11 -6.26
N GLY A 282 -7.06 8.51 -6.12
CA GLY A 282 -7.33 7.13 -6.47
C GLY A 282 -7.10 6.85 -7.96
N THR A 283 -7.53 7.77 -8.85
CA THR A 283 -7.29 7.63 -10.30
C THR A 283 -5.80 7.74 -10.62
N ILE A 284 -5.07 8.68 -10.03
CA ILE A 284 -3.62 8.80 -10.22
C ILE A 284 -2.92 7.51 -9.76
N ALA A 285 -3.25 7.02 -8.56
CA ALA A 285 -2.69 5.78 -8.01
C ALA A 285 -3.03 4.57 -8.89
N LEU A 286 -4.25 4.49 -9.46
CA LEU A 286 -4.67 3.43 -10.36
C LEU A 286 -3.87 3.44 -11.67
N ILE A 287 -3.65 4.61 -12.27
CA ILE A 287 -2.84 4.75 -13.48
C ILE A 287 -1.39 4.28 -13.19
N ILE A 288 -0.82 4.71 -12.08
CA ILE A 288 0.53 4.29 -11.69
C ILE A 288 0.57 2.78 -11.45
N SER A 289 -0.42 2.21 -10.75
CA SER A 289 -0.54 0.76 -10.54
C SER A 289 -0.65 -0.01 -11.85
N PHE A 290 -1.40 0.49 -12.83
CA PHE A 290 -1.51 -0.10 -14.16
C PHE A 290 -0.15 -0.09 -14.89
N LEU A 291 0.60 1.01 -14.84
CA LEU A 291 1.93 1.11 -15.46
C LEU A 291 2.93 0.17 -14.77
N ILE A 292 2.88 0.05 -13.43
CA ILE A 292 3.70 -0.90 -12.68
C ILE A 292 3.32 -2.33 -13.05
N THR A 293 2.03 -2.66 -13.13
CA THR A 293 1.54 -3.97 -13.54
C THR A 293 2.02 -4.33 -14.95
N SER A 294 1.91 -3.40 -15.90
CA SER A 294 2.42 -3.57 -17.26
C SER A 294 3.93 -3.80 -17.28
N ALA A 295 4.66 -3.05 -16.45
CA ALA A 295 6.11 -3.21 -16.31
C ALA A 295 6.48 -4.60 -15.79
N THR A 296 5.74 -5.15 -14.81
CA THR A 296 6.02 -6.48 -14.25
C THR A 296 5.97 -7.58 -15.30
N LEU A 297 5.00 -7.51 -16.21
CA LEU A 297 4.80 -8.49 -17.28
C LEU A 297 5.78 -8.29 -18.44
N VAL A 298 5.94 -7.05 -18.93
CA VAL A 298 6.78 -6.74 -20.10
C VAL A 298 8.26 -6.95 -19.80
N LEU A 299 8.71 -6.53 -18.61
CA LEU A 299 10.11 -6.63 -18.18
C LEU A 299 10.48 -7.99 -17.56
N ARG A 300 9.59 -8.97 -17.66
CA ARG A 300 9.86 -10.37 -17.24
C ARG A 300 10.04 -10.55 -15.73
N TYR A 301 9.48 -9.65 -14.90
CA TYR A 301 9.58 -9.76 -13.45
C TYR A 301 8.58 -10.75 -12.87
N HIS A 302 7.37 -10.80 -13.45
CA HIS A 302 6.26 -11.61 -12.95
C HIS A 302 5.57 -12.42 -14.03
N TYR A 303 5.01 -13.54 -13.65
CA TYR A 303 4.05 -14.32 -14.41
C TYR A 303 2.66 -13.64 -14.38
N PHE A 304 1.79 -14.00 -15.32
CA PHE A 304 0.43 -13.49 -15.31
C PHE A 304 -0.37 -13.96 -14.08
N CYS A 305 -0.16 -15.20 -13.65
CA CYS A 305 -0.74 -15.72 -12.41
C CYS A 305 -0.30 -14.93 -11.17
N ASP A 306 0.95 -14.44 -11.14
CA ASP A 306 1.42 -13.58 -10.04
C ASP A 306 0.61 -12.30 -9.96
N VAL A 307 0.32 -11.70 -11.12
CA VAL A 307 -0.48 -10.47 -11.27
C VAL A 307 -1.92 -10.72 -10.82
N LEU A 308 -2.56 -11.79 -11.31
CA LEU A 308 -3.93 -12.13 -10.92
C LEU A 308 -4.05 -12.35 -9.41
N CYS A 309 -3.14 -13.09 -8.82
CA CYS A 309 -3.12 -13.29 -7.38
C CYS A 309 -2.91 -11.97 -6.63
N GLY A 310 -2.02 -11.09 -7.11
CA GLY A 310 -1.82 -9.76 -6.57
C GLY A 310 -3.09 -8.90 -6.58
N ILE A 311 -3.86 -8.93 -7.68
CA ILE A 311 -5.16 -8.25 -7.78
C ILE A 311 -6.16 -8.80 -6.76
N LEU A 312 -6.27 -10.12 -6.63
CA LEU A 312 -7.17 -10.74 -5.67
C LEU A 312 -6.81 -10.38 -4.23
N ILE A 313 -5.52 -10.37 -3.89
CA ILE A 313 -5.05 -9.95 -2.56
C ILE A 313 -5.42 -8.49 -2.29
N SER A 314 -5.23 -7.58 -3.24
CA SER A 314 -5.56 -6.17 -3.04
C SER A 314 -7.05 -5.95 -2.77
N ILE A 315 -7.92 -6.65 -3.49
CA ILE A 315 -9.37 -6.61 -3.28
C ILE A 315 -9.75 -7.17 -1.91
N PHE A 316 -9.21 -8.33 -1.55
CA PHE A 316 -9.49 -8.97 -0.27
C PHE A 316 -9.02 -8.12 0.92
N ALA A 317 -7.80 -7.58 0.83
CA ALA A 317 -7.23 -6.73 1.86
C ALA A 317 -8.01 -5.41 2.05
N PHE A 318 -8.66 -4.91 1.00
CA PHE A 318 -9.55 -3.75 1.07
C PHE A 318 -10.89 -4.09 1.73
N ILE A 319 -11.53 -5.20 1.33
CA ILE A 319 -12.89 -5.54 1.76
C ILE A 319 -12.99 -5.62 3.29
N ILE A 320 -12.04 -6.26 3.95
CA ILE A 320 -12.09 -6.49 5.39
C ILE A 320 -12.09 -5.16 6.18
N PRO A 321 -11.09 -4.27 6.08
CA PRO A 321 -11.09 -3.02 6.83
C PRO A 321 -12.25 -2.09 6.41
N TYR A 322 -12.63 -2.09 5.13
CA TYR A 322 -13.66 -1.21 4.62
C TYR A 322 -15.04 -1.53 5.20
N TYR A 323 -15.47 -2.80 5.11
CA TYR A 323 -16.82 -3.19 5.54
C TYR A 323 -16.93 -3.40 7.04
N ILE A 324 -15.88 -3.86 7.71
CA ILE A 324 -15.91 -4.08 9.16
C ILE A 324 -15.89 -2.75 9.93
N ALA A 325 -15.13 -1.76 9.45
CA ALA A 325 -14.87 -0.56 10.22
C ALA A 325 -15.15 0.74 9.46
N PHE A 326 -14.42 1.00 8.39
CA PHE A 326 -14.33 2.33 7.79
C PHE A 326 -15.65 2.83 7.18
N LYS A 327 -16.43 1.97 6.52
CA LYS A 327 -17.69 2.34 5.89
C LYS A 327 -18.67 2.95 6.89
N LYS A 328 -18.81 2.36 8.08
CA LYS A 328 -19.70 2.85 9.13
C LYS A 328 -19.21 4.19 9.70
N GLU A 329 -17.95 4.26 10.09
CA GLU A 329 -17.37 5.49 10.64
C GLU A 329 -17.44 6.65 9.64
N ARG A 330 -17.14 6.39 8.38
CA ARG A 330 -17.27 7.40 7.33
C ARG A 330 -18.69 7.93 7.18
N PHE A 331 -19.69 7.07 7.23
CA PHE A 331 -21.09 7.47 7.15
C PHE A 331 -21.49 8.37 8.32
N GLU A 332 -20.99 8.08 9.52
CA GLU A 332 -21.19 8.93 10.70
C GLU A 332 -20.56 10.32 10.53
N PHE A 333 -19.36 10.40 9.96
CA PHE A 333 -18.70 11.68 9.66
C PHE A 333 -19.51 12.51 8.63
N GLU A 334 -19.92 11.89 7.53
CA GLU A 334 -20.71 12.58 6.49
C GLU A 334 -22.06 13.07 7.02
N LYS A 335 -22.72 12.30 7.90
CA LYS A 335 -23.96 12.72 8.55
C LYS A 335 -23.75 13.94 9.45
N ASN A 336 -22.70 13.94 10.26
CA ASN A 336 -22.37 15.04 11.16
C ASN A 336 -21.96 16.30 10.40
N ASP A 337 -21.22 16.18 9.30
CA ASP A 337 -20.87 17.32 8.43
C ASP A 337 -22.14 17.96 7.85
N ASN A 338 -23.10 17.16 7.39
CA ASN A 338 -24.36 17.68 6.81
C ASN A 338 -25.30 18.32 7.85
N LEU A 339 -25.31 17.85 9.09
CA LEU A 339 -26.11 18.43 10.16
C LEU A 339 -25.58 19.81 10.61
N ASN A 340 -24.25 20.03 10.51
CA ASN A 340 -23.63 21.29 10.91
C ASN A 340 -23.68 22.39 9.82
N ILE A 341 -24.00 22.04 8.56
CA ILE A 341 -24.14 23.04 7.49
C ILE A 341 -25.45 23.83 7.61
N ASN A 342 -26.47 23.29 8.31
CA ASN A 342 -27.79 23.90 8.35
C ASN A 342 -27.97 25.06 9.35
N ASP A 343 -27.08 25.23 10.33
CA ASP A 343 -27.30 26.23 11.39
C ASP A 343 -26.37 27.44 11.34
N ASP A 344 -25.12 27.33 10.84
CA ASP A 344 -24.14 28.43 10.95
C ASP A 344 -23.75 29.12 9.63
N ASP A 345 -24.00 28.50 8.48
CA ASP A 345 -23.48 28.98 7.18
C ASP A 345 -24.52 29.80 6.36
N LEU A 346 -25.79 29.78 6.74
CA LEU A 346 -26.82 30.65 6.12
C LEU A 346 -26.69 32.11 6.53
N GLU A 347 -26.05 32.39 7.68
CA GLU A 347 -25.81 33.80 8.12
C GLU A 347 -24.50 34.40 7.60
N LYS A 348 -23.62 33.63 6.96
CA LYS A 348 -22.28 34.07 6.51
C LYS A 348 -22.06 34.08 5.02
N ILE A 349 -23.11 33.99 4.21
CA ILE A 349 -22.98 34.33 2.79
C ILE A 349 -22.92 35.84 2.74
N PRO A 350 -21.78 36.49 2.45
CA PRO A 350 -21.75 37.91 2.25
C PRO A 350 -22.69 38.19 1.07
N TYR A 351 -23.71 38.99 1.34
CA TYR A 351 -24.58 39.54 0.33
C TYR A 351 -23.67 40.19 -0.71
N MET A 352 -23.51 39.57 -1.86
CA MET A 352 -22.90 40.22 -3.00
C MET A 352 -23.89 41.35 -3.39
N PRO A 353 -23.54 42.62 -3.26
CA PRO A 353 -24.39 43.67 -3.79
C PRO A 353 -24.49 43.41 -5.30
N ALA A 354 -25.72 43.38 -5.77
CA ALA A 354 -26.00 43.34 -7.20
C ALA A 354 -25.18 44.45 -7.85
N LEU A 355 -24.37 44.11 -8.81
CA LEU A 355 -23.73 45.06 -9.72
C LEU A 355 -24.88 45.74 -10.51
N ASN A 356 -25.45 46.80 -9.91
CA ASN A 356 -26.29 47.71 -10.65
C ASN A 356 -25.36 48.41 -11.64
N GLY A 357 -25.59 48.13 -12.92
CA GLY A 357 -24.98 48.89 -14.01
C GLY A 357 -25.38 50.36 -13.83
N GLU A 358 -24.41 51.18 -13.51
CA GLU A 358 -24.53 52.62 -13.73
C GLU A 358 -24.36 52.85 -15.23
N ASP A 359 -25.51 53.15 -15.85
CA ASP A 359 -25.55 53.76 -17.17
C ASP A 359 -24.84 55.12 -17.04
N THR A 360 -23.68 55.25 -17.62
CA THR A 360 -23.05 56.53 -17.87
C THR A 360 -23.78 57.19 -19.05
N GLU A 361 -24.71 58.06 -18.74
CA GLU A 361 -25.18 59.08 -19.69
C GLU A 361 -23.97 59.99 -20.02
N GLU A 362 -23.60 59.97 -21.28
CA GLU A 362 -22.83 61.02 -21.92
C GLU A 362 -23.80 62.23 -22.11
N ASP A 363 -23.47 63.35 -21.46
CA ASP A 363 -23.99 64.68 -21.87
C ASP A 363 -22.80 65.57 -22.21
N ASP A 364 -22.85 66.05 -23.48
CA ASP A 364 -22.24 67.22 -24.15
C ASP A 364 -20.72 67.47 -24.02
#